data_0a92b53659dc8b39e58951cb0ac0e75a
#
_entry.id   0a92b53659dc8b39e58951cb0ac0e75a
#
_cell.length_a   1.000
_cell.length_b   1.000
_cell.length_c   1.000
_cell.angle_alpha   90.00
_cell.angle_beta   90.00
_cell.angle_gamma   90.00
#
_symmetry.space_group_name_H-M   'P 1'
#
loop_
_entity.id
_entity.type
_entity.pdbx_description
1 polymer ?
#
loop_
_entity_poly.entity_id
_entity_poly.type
_entity_poly.pdbx_seq_one_letter_code
_entity_poly.pdbx_strand_id
1 'polypeptide(L)'
;MGRNSIKDERRKEIIQKYYLVAKKEGLENTSIAKIASEMEINPSLIIHYFKNKEELNYALIDYILEKYLVIYKRQKLSGQDLRGYLIDLIDKLFSKKWNALFNDSIFYSCYAMGFRDKKIKGKFKRLHDSLRVHLAEVLRKCKEAGIVDIESPDATADLIYVLVDGAYYYLSLVSEKEEYETKLNIHRNYAFRALKLKL
;
A
#
# COMPACT_ATOMS: atom_id res chain seq x y z
N MET A 1 15.32 -15.78 -23.02
CA MET A 1 14.72 -14.58 -22.41
C MET A 1 14.49 -13.55 -23.49
N GLY A 2 13.25 -13.08 -23.70
CA GLY A 2 12.92 -12.19 -24.80
C GLY A 2 13.34 -10.74 -24.48
N ARG A 3 13.56 -9.94 -25.52
CA ARG A 3 13.99 -8.51 -25.45
C ARG A 3 13.05 -7.64 -24.56
N ASN A 4 11.77 -7.98 -24.44
CA ASN A 4 10.81 -7.29 -23.56
C ASN A 4 11.08 -7.58 -22.07
N SER A 5 11.50 -8.79 -21.69
CA SER A 5 11.85 -9.16 -20.32
C SER A 5 13.03 -8.31 -19.79
N ILE A 6 14.07 -8.13 -20.59
CA ILE A 6 15.26 -7.32 -20.22
C ILE A 6 14.88 -5.84 -20.04
N LYS A 7 14.00 -5.32 -20.89
CA LYS A 7 13.51 -3.94 -20.78
C LYS A 7 12.72 -3.73 -19.49
N ASP A 8 11.85 -4.66 -19.14
CA ASP A 8 11.01 -4.57 -17.94
C ASP A 8 11.86 -4.72 -16.66
N GLU A 9 12.84 -5.61 -16.66
CA GLU A 9 13.81 -5.74 -15.57
C GLU A 9 14.57 -4.43 -15.34
N ARG A 10 15.07 -3.81 -16.40
CA ARG A 10 15.81 -2.55 -16.30
C ARG A 10 14.94 -1.40 -15.83
N ARG A 11 13.69 -1.30 -16.29
CA ARG A 11 12.72 -0.32 -15.77
C ARG A 11 12.50 -0.50 -14.28
N LYS A 12 12.35 -1.74 -13.83
CA LYS A 12 12.16 -2.07 -12.40
C LYS A 12 13.38 -1.67 -11.56
N GLU A 13 14.60 -1.94 -12.02
CA GLU A 13 15.83 -1.51 -11.34
C GLU A 13 15.90 0.01 -11.18
N ILE A 14 15.60 0.77 -12.25
CA ILE A 14 15.57 2.23 -12.21
C ILE A 14 14.55 2.72 -11.18
N ILE A 15 13.35 2.15 -11.15
CA ILE A 15 12.30 2.54 -10.19
C ILE A 15 12.70 2.20 -8.75
N GLN A 16 13.31 1.05 -8.51
CA GLN A 16 13.81 0.69 -7.18
C GLN A 16 14.90 1.65 -6.72
N LYS A 17 15.83 2.03 -7.59
CA LYS A 17 16.86 3.01 -7.29
C LYS A 17 16.25 4.39 -7.05
N TYR A 18 15.28 4.81 -7.89
CA TYR A 18 14.54 6.05 -7.68
C TYR A 18 13.91 6.09 -6.29
N TYR A 19 13.22 5.02 -5.88
CA TYR A 19 12.64 4.93 -4.54
C TYR A 19 13.71 5.10 -3.44
N LEU A 20 14.88 4.47 -3.58
CA LEU A 20 15.95 4.56 -2.59
C LEU A 20 16.55 5.97 -2.49
N VAL A 21 16.77 6.63 -3.64
CA VAL A 21 17.27 8.02 -3.66
C VAL A 21 16.23 8.96 -3.06
N ALA A 22 14.95 8.82 -3.45
CA ALA A 22 13.87 9.63 -2.92
C ALA A 22 13.67 9.44 -1.41
N LYS A 23 13.87 8.23 -0.89
CA LYS A 23 13.84 7.95 0.54
C LYS A 23 14.93 8.69 1.32
N LYS A 24 16.11 8.88 0.71
CA LYS A 24 17.25 9.54 1.33
C LYS A 24 17.15 11.07 1.24
N GLU A 25 16.70 11.59 0.11
CA GLU A 25 16.80 13.01 -0.22
C GLU A 25 15.48 13.76 -0.30
N GLY A 26 14.34 13.05 -0.23
CA GLY A 26 13.02 13.57 -0.55
C GLY A 26 12.67 13.40 -2.05
N LEU A 27 11.39 13.23 -2.33
CA LEU A 27 10.90 13.03 -3.70
C LEU A 27 11.13 14.26 -4.59
N GLU A 28 10.93 15.44 -4.01
CA GLU A 28 11.10 16.74 -4.65
C GLU A 28 12.55 17.01 -5.05
N ASN A 29 13.50 16.57 -4.25
CA ASN A 29 14.94 16.76 -4.44
C ASN A 29 15.58 15.71 -5.35
N THR A 30 14.83 14.68 -5.74
CA THR A 30 15.34 13.60 -6.59
C THR A 30 15.23 13.96 -8.06
N SER A 31 16.36 13.91 -8.77
CA SER A 31 16.45 14.16 -10.21
C SER A 31 16.92 12.92 -10.98
N ILE A 32 16.67 12.90 -12.30
CA ILE A 32 17.20 11.84 -13.20
C ILE A 32 18.72 11.74 -13.08
N ALA A 33 19.43 12.88 -13.00
CA ALA A 33 20.87 12.91 -12.85
C ALA A 33 21.35 12.24 -11.54
N LYS A 34 20.65 12.48 -10.41
CA LYS A 34 20.97 11.84 -9.13
C LYS A 34 20.72 10.34 -9.17
N ILE A 35 19.60 9.90 -9.77
CA ILE A 35 19.30 8.47 -9.93
C ILE A 35 20.39 7.80 -10.77
N ALA A 36 20.79 8.42 -11.90
CA ALA A 36 21.81 7.90 -12.78
C ALA A 36 23.18 7.83 -12.10
N SER A 37 23.55 8.85 -11.33
CA SER A 37 24.77 8.86 -10.52
C SER A 37 24.80 7.71 -9.52
N GLU A 38 23.72 7.46 -8.79
CA GLU A 38 23.60 6.35 -7.82
C GLU A 38 23.54 4.96 -8.49
N MET A 39 23.28 4.92 -9.79
CA MET A 39 23.32 3.69 -10.60
C MET A 39 24.62 3.52 -11.37
N GLU A 40 25.51 4.52 -11.32
CA GLU A 40 26.75 4.58 -12.11
C GLU A 40 26.50 4.43 -13.63
N ILE A 41 25.42 5.06 -14.12
CA ILE A 41 25.04 5.04 -15.54
C ILE A 41 24.88 6.45 -16.10
N ASN A 42 24.84 6.56 -17.43
CA ASN A 42 24.54 7.83 -18.07
C ASN A 42 23.05 8.20 -17.91
N PRO A 43 22.70 9.46 -17.56
CA PRO A 43 21.31 9.93 -17.48
C PRO A 43 20.48 9.68 -18.73
N SER A 44 21.10 9.69 -19.92
CA SER A 44 20.44 9.38 -21.20
C SER A 44 19.84 7.97 -21.23
N LEU A 45 20.44 7.02 -20.51
CA LEU A 45 19.91 5.67 -20.40
C LEU A 45 18.58 5.64 -19.63
N ILE A 46 18.44 6.44 -18.56
CA ILE A 46 17.16 6.56 -17.86
C ILE A 46 16.10 7.18 -18.79
N ILE A 47 16.46 8.24 -19.53
CA ILE A 47 15.57 8.92 -20.50
C ILE A 47 15.14 7.97 -21.64
N HIS A 48 15.98 7.02 -22.00
CA HIS A 48 15.60 5.97 -22.95
C HIS A 48 14.46 5.08 -22.44
N TYR A 49 14.43 4.78 -21.14
CA TYR A 49 13.37 3.97 -20.49
C TYR A 49 12.17 4.77 -20.03
N PHE A 50 12.37 6.05 -19.66
CA PHE A 50 11.36 6.96 -19.16
C PHE A 50 11.55 8.32 -19.82
N LYS A 51 10.63 8.71 -20.69
CA LYS A 51 10.73 9.92 -21.52
C LYS A 51 10.97 11.20 -20.71
N ASN A 52 10.46 11.25 -19.48
CA ASN A 52 10.56 12.40 -18.59
C ASN A 52 10.36 11.98 -17.13
N LYS A 53 10.55 12.94 -16.20
CA LYS A 53 10.36 12.75 -14.76
C LYS A 53 8.90 12.38 -14.40
N GLU A 54 7.94 12.85 -15.18
CA GLU A 54 6.52 12.55 -14.96
C GLU A 54 6.22 11.06 -15.19
N GLU A 55 6.71 10.46 -16.27
CA GLU A 55 6.57 9.03 -16.54
C GLU A 55 7.28 8.20 -15.45
N LEU A 56 8.42 8.66 -14.98
CA LEU A 56 9.14 8.05 -13.87
C LEU A 56 8.35 8.12 -12.56
N ASN A 57 7.69 9.26 -12.28
CA ASN A 57 6.80 9.40 -11.12
C ASN A 57 5.60 8.45 -11.20
N TYR A 58 4.95 8.32 -12.37
CA TYR A 58 3.86 7.37 -12.54
C TYR A 58 4.29 5.93 -12.27
N ALA A 59 5.49 5.55 -12.73
CA ALA A 59 6.00 4.20 -12.50
C ALA A 59 6.43 3.97 -11.04
N LEU A 60 6.96 4.98 -10.35
CA LEU A 60 7.21 4.92 -8.91
C LEU A 60 5.91 4.72 -8.13
N ILE A 61 4.87 5.46 -8.48
CA ILE A 61 3.56 5.32 -7.84
C ILE A 61 2.99 3.92 -8.08
N ASP A 62 3.05 3.39 -9.30
CA ASP A 62 2.62 2.01 -9.59
C ASP A 62 3.39 0.99 -8.73
N TYR A 63 4.70 1.12 -8.65
CA TYR A 63 5.56 0.27 -7.81
C TYR A 63 5.17 0.32 -6.32
N ILE A 64 4.80 1.50 -5.81
CA ILE A 64 4.31 1.68 -4.44
C ILE A 64 2.96 0.98 -4.27
N LEU A 65 1.98 1.28 -5.14
CA LEU A 65 0.62 0.81 -4.99
C LEU A 65 0.48 -0.71 -5.14
N GLU A 66 1.28 -1.33 -6.03
CA GLU A 66 1.28 -2.78 -6.24
C GLU A 66 1.66 -3.58 -4.99
N LYS A 67 2.53 -3.03 -4.14
CA LYS A 67 2.95 -3.71 -2.91
C LYS A 67 1.84 -3.81 -1.87
N TYR A 68 0.94 -2.83 -1.80
CA TYR A 68 -0.20 -2.90 -0.87
C TYR A 68 -1.15 -4.05 -1.22
N LEU A 69 -1.32 -4.38 -2.49
CA LEU A 69 -2.17 -5.48 -2.93
C LEU A 69 -1.59 -6.88 -2.61
N VAL A 70 -0.31 -6.96 -2.22
CA VAL A 70 0.33 -8.24 -1.85
C VAL A 70 -0.32 -8.87 -0.61
N ILE A 71 -0.94 -8.07 0.27
CA ILE A 71 -1.62 -8.59 1.47
C ILE A 71 -2.69 -9.63 1.12
N TYR A 72 -3.33 -9.50 -0.05
CA TYR A 72 -4.37 -10.40 -0.53
C TYR A 72 -3.87 -11.49 -1.49
N LYS A 73 -2.63 -11.38 -2.02
CA LYS A 73 -2.11 -12.28 -3.07
C LYS A 73 -1.73 -13.69 -2.60
N ARG A 74 -1.59 -13.93 -1.29
CA ARG A 74 -0.95 -15.15 -0.76
C ARG A 74 -1.88 -16.25 -0.24
N GLN A 75 -3.18 -16.10 -0.29
CA GLN A 75 -4.06 -17.13 0.27
C GLN A 75 -5.21 -17.49 -0.68
N LYS A 76 -5.22 -18.76 -1.16
CA LYS A 76 -6.41 -19.39 -1.71
C LYS A 76 -7.35 -19.66 -0.54
N LEU A 77 -8.52 -19.04 -0.54
CA LEU A 77 -9.58 -19.20 0.47
C LEU A 77 -10.29 -20.58 0.39
N SER A 78 -9.65 -21.61 -0.16
CA SER A 78 -10.25 -22.93 -0.31
C SER A 78 -9.81 -23.85 0.84
N GLY A 79 -10.76 -24.20 1.70
CA GLY A 79 -10.60 -25.26 2.71
C GLY A 79 -9.90 -24.86 4.01
N GLN A 80 -9.64 -23.58 4.27
CA GLN A 80 -8.99 -23.10 5.48
C GLN A 80 -9.98 -22.50 6.48
N ASP A 81 -9.55 -22.43 7.75
CA ASP A 81 -10.24 -21.70 8.82
C ASP A 81 -10.44 -20.23 8.44
N LEU A 82 -11.64 -19.89 7.93
CA LEU A 82 -12.03 -18.53 7.57
C LEU A 82 -11.95 -17.56 8.74
N ARG A 83 -12.21 -18.04 9.97
CA ARG A 83 -12.12 -17.23 11.17
C ARG A 83 -10.68 -16.81 11.45
N GLY A 84 -9.77 -17.80 11.46
CA GLY A 84 -8.34 -17.53 11.65
C GLY A 84 -7.78 -16.64 10.54
N TYR A 85 -8.21 -16.85 9.29
CA TYR A 85 -7.83 -15.99 8.18
C TYR A 85 -8.27 -14.53 8.36
N LEU A 86 -9.54 -14.31 8.77
CA LEU A 86 -10.05 -12.95 9.01
C LEU A 86 -9.28 -12.25 10.13
N ILE A 87 -9.01 -12.97 11.24
CA ILE A 87 -8.23 -12.43 12.37
C ILE A 87 -6.83 -12.04 11.90
N ASP A 88 -6.12 -12.95 11.20
CA ASP A 88 -4.78 -12.71 10.67
C ASP A 88 -4.74 -11.54 9.66
N LEU A 89 -5.78 -11.40 8.84
CA LEU A 89 -5.90 -10.28 7.91
C LEU A 89 -6.02 -8.94 8.65
N ILE A 90 -6.89 -8.84 9.67
CA ILE A 90 -7.01 -7.62 10.47
C ILE A 90 -5.70 -7.33 11.21
N ASP A 91 -5.07 -8.34 11.80
CA ASP A 91 -3.76 -8.18 12.46
C ASP A 91 -2.68 -7.66 11.51
N LYS A 92 -2.67 -8.13 10.28
CA LYS A 92 -1.75 -7.63 9.23
C LYS A 92 -2.04 -6.18 8.85
N LEU A 93 -3.33 -5.80 8.70
CA LEU A 93 -3.72 -4.42 8.39
C LEU A 93 -3.27 -3.43 9.47
N PHE A 94 -3.30 -3.84 10.75
CA PHE A 94 -2.84 -3.03 11.88
C PHE A 94 -1.46 -3.51 12.39
N SER A 95 -0.50 -3.68 11.50
CA SER A 95 0.85 -4.11 11.86
C SER A 95 1.93 -3.15 11.39
N LYS A 96 3.06 -3.10 12.11
CA LYS A 96 4.24 -2.34 11.65
C LYS A 96 4.73 -2.79 10.28
N LYS A 97 4.50 -4.07 9.90
CA LYS A 97 4.88 -4.59 8.59
C LYS A 97 4.06 -3.97 7.47
N TRP A 98 2.79 -3.66 7.73
CA TRP A 98 1.94 -2.94 6.77
C TRP A 98 2.46 -1.52 6.56
N ASN A 99 2.69 -0.78 7.64
CA ASN A 99 3.23 0.58 7.56
C ASN A 99 4.64 0.61 6.94
N ALA A 100 5.47 -0.39 7.23
CA ALA A 100 6.84 -0.50 6.71
C ALA A 100 6.92 -0.92 5.24
N LEU A 101 5.79 -1.17 4.54
CA LEU A 101 5.80 -1.44 3.10
C LEU A 101 6.44 -0.28 2.34
N PHE A 102 6.23 0.95 2.83
CA PHE A 102 6.85 2.15 2.27
C PHE A 102 7.22 3.17 3.35
N ASN A 103 8.13 4.06 2.94
CA ASN A 103 8.45 5.24 3.72
C ASN A 103 7.31 6.26 3.61
N ASP A 104 6.80 6.74 4.76
CA ASP A 104 5.68 7.67 4.85
C ASP A 104 5.91 8.95 4.05
N SER A 105 7.13 9.53 4.11
CA SER A 105 7.48 10.73 3.36
C SER A 105 7.27 10.55 1.86
N ILE A 106 7.71 9.41 1.30
CA ILE A 106 7.53 9.12 -0.13
C ILE A 106 6.06 8.88 -0.46
N PHE A 107 5.36 8.11 0.39
CA PHE A 107 3.94 7.81 0.18
C PHE A 107 3.10 9.09 0.15
N TYR A 108 3.24 9.95 1.16
CA TYR A 108 2.48 11.20 1.24
C TYR A 108 2.90 12.23 0.19
N SER A 109 4.17 12.28 -0.20
CA SER A 109 4.61 13.11 -1.34
C SER A 109 3.94 12.66 -2.65
N CYS A 110 3.90 11.34 -2.91
CA CYS A 110 3.19 10.79 -4.07
C CYS A 110 1.68 11.03 -3.99
N TYR A 111 1.07 10.87 -2.80
CA TYR A 111 -0.36 11.10 -2.58
C TYR A 111 -0.74 12.56 -2.84
N ALA A 112 0.07 13.51 -2.37
CA ALA A 112 -0.13 14.95 -2.59
C ALA A 112 -0.12 15.33 -4.09
N MET A 113 0.65 14.64 -4.92
CA MET A 113 0.61 14.83 -6.37
C MET A 113 -0.77 14.54 -6.97
N GLY A 114 -1.54 13.62 -6.37
CA GLY A 114 -2.89 13.27 -6.81
C GLY A 114 -3.89 14.43 -6.75
N PHE A 115 -3.65 15.46 -5.94
CA PHE A 115 -4.50 16.66 -5.89
C PHE A 115 -4.32 17.56 -7.12
N ARG A 116 -3.21 17.41 -7.85
CA ARG A 116 -2.87 18.18 -9.04
C ARG A 116 -2.89 17.35 -10.33
N ASP A 117 -2.87 16.04 -10.22
CA ASP A 117 -2.82 15.10 -11.35
C ASP A 117 -3.95 14.08 -11.26
N LYS A 118 -4.93 14.17 -12.18
CA LYS A 118 -6.11 13.28 -12.23
C LYS A 118 -5.73 11.80 -12.43
N LYS A 119 -4.63 11.51 -13.15
CA LYS A 119 -4.16 10.14 -13.41
C LYS A 119 -3.61 9.52 -12.13
N ILE A 120 -2.82 10.28 -11.36
CA ILE A 120 -2.32 9.86 -10.05
C ILE A 120 -3.47 9.68 -9.06
N LYS A 121 -4.40 10.64 -8.98
CA LYS A 121 -5.61 10.53 -8.17
C LYS A 121 -6.39 9.24 -8.48
N GLY A 122 -6.56 8.94 -9.77
CA GLY A 122 -7.23 7.71 -10.21
C GLY A 122 -6.50 6.42 -9.81
N LYS A 123 -5.14 6.44 -9.79
CA LYS A 123 -4.35 5.29 -9.32
C LYS A 123 -4.57 5.02 -7.83
N PHE A 124 -4.46 6.03 -6.98
CA PHE A 124 -4.73 5.92 -5.54
C PHE A 124 -6.16 5.46 -5.26
N LYS A 125 -7.14 6.09 -5.94
CA LYS A 125 -8.56 5.68 -5.79
C LYS A 125 -8.75 4.20 -6.12
N ARG A 126 -8.21 3.72 -7.24
CA ARG A 126 -8.31 2.29 -7.60
C ARG A 126 -7.69 1.36 -6.57
N LEU A 127 -6.54 1.74 -5.98
CA LEU A 127 -5.96 0.96 -4.88
C LEU A 127 -6.94 0.86 -3.71
N HIS A 128 -7.40 2.01 -3.20
CA HIS A 128 -8.30 2.06 -2.05
C HIS A 128 -9.62 1.31 -2.31
N ASP A 129 -10.19 1.45 -3.52
CA ASP A 129 -11.39 0.70 -3.91
C ASP A 129 -11.11 -0.82 -3.93
N SER A 130 -9.98 -1.25 -4.50
CA SER A 130 -9.60 -2.67 -4.57
C SER A 130 -9.39 -3.28 -3.18
N LEU A 131 -8.75 -2.56 -2.27
CA LEU A 131 -8.54 -3.03 -0.90
C LEU A 131 -9.88 -3.23 -0.16
N ARG A 132 -10.82 -2.29 -0.31
CA ARG A 132 -12.16 -2.36 0.28
C ARG A 132 -12.97 -3.52 -0.29
N VAL A 133 -12.96 -3.69 -1.60
CA VAL A 133 -13.65 -4.80 -2.28
C VAL A 133 -13.14 -6.15 -1.80
N HIS A 134 -11.81 -6.34 -1.71
CA HIS A 134 -11.25 -7.60 -1.24
C HIS A 134 -11.64 -7.92 0.21
N LEU A 135 -11.61 -6.92 1.10
CA LEU A 135 -12.04 -7.13 2.48
C LEU A 135 -13.54 -7.44 2.55
N ALA A 136 -14.38 -6.73 1.79
CA ALA A 136 -15.81 -6.99 1.72
C ALA A 136 -16.12 -8.41 1.23
N GLU A 137 -15.37 -8.95 0.27
CA GLU A 137 -15.50 -10.35 -0.20
C GLU A 137 -15.19 -11.34 0.92
N VAL A 138 -14.13 -11.11 1.70
CA VAL A 138 -13.80 -11.95 2.86
C VAL A 138 -14.91 -11.88 3.91
N LEU A 139 -15.39 -10.68 4.25
CA LEU A 139 -16.44 -10.46 5.23
C LEU A 139 -17.77 -11.10 4.79
N ARG A 140 -18.09 -11.10 3.50
CA ARG A 140 -19.29 -11.74 2.96
C ARG A 140 -19.25 -13.26 3.19
N LYS A 141 -18.12 -13.91 2.89
CA LYS A 141 -17.91 -15.33 3.17
C LYS A 141 -17.99 -15.64 4.67
N CYS A 142 -17.41 -14.79 5.52
CA CYS A 142 -17.46 -14.96 6.97
C CYS A 142 -18.89 -14.78 7.51
N LYS A 143 -19.69 -13.87 6.93
CA LYS A 143 -21.10 -13.69 7.28
C LYS A 143 -21.93 -14.91 6.88
N GLU A 144 -21.76 -15.42 5.66
CA GLU A 144 -22.43 -16.63 5.16
C GLU A 144 -22.09 -17.85 6.02
N ALA A 145 -20.87 -17.96 6.50
CA ALA A 145 -20.42 -19.02 7.42
C ALA A 145 -20.82 -18.78 8.89
N GLY A 146 -21.53 -17.69 9.22
CA GLY A 146 -21.96 -17.38 10.57
C GLY A 146 -20.85 -16.95 11.53
N ILE A 147 -19.66 -16.58 11.02
CA ILE A 147 -18.49 -16.19 11.82
C ILE A 147 -18.61 -14.78 12.34
N VAL A 148 -19.25 -13.89 11.60
CA VAL A 148 -19.47 -12.47 11.97
C VAL A 148 -20.94 -12.12 11.95
N ASP A 149 -21.34 -11.16 12.81
CA ASP A 149 -22.72 -10.65 12.89
C ASP A 149 -22.80 -9.20 12.44
N ILE A 150 -22.38 -8.96 11.21
CA ILE A 150 -22.38 -7.65 10.59
C ILE A 150 -23.58 -7.46 9.66
N GLU A 151 -24.12 -6.25 9.61
CA GLU A 151 -25.26 -5.93 8.76
C GLU A 151 -24.84 -5.91 7.27
N SER A 152 -23.83 -5.12 6.95
CA SER A 152 -23.30 -4.94 5.60
C SER A 152 -21.79 -5.22 5.54
N PRO A 153 -21.35 -6.26 4.80
CA PRO A 153 -19.92 -6.50 4.57
C PRO A 153 -19.19 -5.32 3.92
N ASP A 154 -19.84 -4.63 2.97
CA ASP A 154 -19.25 -3.51 2.25
C ASP A 154 -19.08 -2.29 3.18
N ALA A 155 -20.09 -1.94 3.97
CA ALA A 155 -19.99 -0.84 4.94
C ALA A 155 -18.98 -1.15 6.05
N THR A 156 -18.90 -2.41 6.50
CA THR A 156 -17.92 -2.83 7.51
C THR A 156 -16.48 -2.78 6.95
N ALA A 157 -16.29 -3.19 5.71
CA ALA A 157 -14.99 -3.08 5.04
C ALA A 157 -14.57 -1.62 4.89
N ASP A 158 -15.49 -0.74 4.48
CA ASP A 158 -15.23 0.71 4.39
C ASP A 158 -14.85 1.29 5.75
N LEU A 159 -15.60 0.99 6.81
CA LEU A 159 -15.28 1.44 8.17
C LEU A 159 -13.88 0.97 8.62
N ILE A 160 -13.53 -0.30 8.38
CA ILE A 160 -12.22 -0.82 8.75
C ILE A 160 -11.11 -0.07 8.00
N TYR A 161 -11.29 0.22 6.69
CA TYR A 161 -10.31 0.99 5.95
C TYR A 161 -10.25 2.46 6.34
N VAL A 162 -11.34 3.07 6.79
CA VAL A 162 -11.32 4.41 7.41
C VAL A 162 -10.47 4.39 8.68
N LEU A 163 -10.59 3.34 9.51
CA LEU A 163 -9.74 3.17 10.70
C LEU A 163 -8.27 2.96 10.33
N VAL A 164 -7.97 2.15 9.31
CA VAL A 164 -6.60 1.93 8.80
C VAL A 164 -5.99 3.23 8.28
N ASP A 165 -6.69 3.91 7.37
CA ASP A 165 -6.21 5.14 6.74
C ASP A 165 -5.98 6.25 7.79
N GLY A 166 -6.96 6.45 8.71
CA GLY A 166 -6.87 7.43 9.79
C GLY A 166 -5.79 7.11 10.83
N ALA A 167 -5.65 5.83 11.18
CA ALA A 167 -4.61 5.38 12.11
C ALA A 167 -3.21 5.69 11.56
N TYR A 168 -2.90 5.27 10.35
CA TYR A 168 -1.56 5.47 9.78
C TYR A 168 -1.28 6.93 9.42
N TYR A 169 -2.30 7.71 9.03
CA TYR A 169 -2.14 9.14 8.88
C TYR A 169 -1.64 9.80 10.18
N TYR A 170 -2.28 9.51 11.32
CA TYR A 170 -1.85 10.03 12.61
C TYR A 170 -0.49 9.43 13.04
N LEU A 171 -0.33 8.11 12.93
CA LEU A 171 0.85 7.40 13.39
C LEU A 171 2.12 7.76 12.61
N SER A 172 2.00 8.28 11.38
CA SER A 172 3.14 8.82 10.63
C SER A 172 3.82 10.03 11.30
N LEU A 173 3.11 10.68 12.23
CA LEU A 173 3.59 11.82 13.01
C LEU A 173 4.10 11.41 14.41
N VAL A 174 3.90 10.17 14.82
CA VAL A 174 4.28 9.68 16.16
C VAL A 174 5.69 9.11 16.11
N SER A 175 6.61 9.72 16.87
CA SER A 175 8.00 9.27 16.97
C SER A 175 8.22 8.26 18.09
N GLU A 176 7.45 8.36 19.18
CA GLU A 176 7.60 7.50 20.36
C GLU A 176 7.02 6.10 20.09
N LYS A 177 7.88 5.08 20.25
CA LYS A 177 7.53 3.69 19.93
C LYS A 177 6.36 3.17 20.76
N GLU A 178 6.33 3.48 22.06
CA GLU A 178 5.29 3.01 22.98
C GLU A 178 3.92 3.64 22.66
N GLU A 179 3.92 4.95 22.36
CA GLU A 179 2.72 5.64 21.93
C GLU A 179 2.19 5.05 20.61
N TYR A 180 3.09 4.83 19.63
CA TYR A 180 2.73 4.23 18.35
C TYR A 180 2.06 2.86 18.52
N GLU A 181 2.66 1.97 19.31
CA GLU A 181 2.13 0.63 19.56
C GLU A 181 0.77 0.68 20.29
N THR A 182 0.65 1.54 21.29
CA THR A 182 -0.59 1.73 22.05
C THR A 182 -1.72 2.20 21.15
N LYS A 183 -1.50 3.25 20.35
CA LYS A 183 -2.50 3.79 19.43
C LYS A 183 -2.88 2.79 18.34
N LEU A 184 -1.90 2.09 17.76
CA LEU A 184 -2.17 1.07 16.74
C LEU A 184 -3.05 -0.05 17.29
N ASN A 185 -2.79 -0.52 18.52
CA ASN A 185 -3.60 -1.54 19.19
C ASN A 185 -5.03 -1.06 19.50
N ILE A 186 -5.21 0.22 19.85
CA ILE A 186 -6.54 0.80 20.05
C ILE A 186 -7.35 0.73 18.75
N HIS A 187 -6.78 1.18 17.62
CA HIS A 187 -7.48 1.15 16.32
C HIS A 187 -7.75 -0.28 15.85
N ARG A 188 -6.81 -1.19 16.03
CA ARG A 188 -6.99 -2.63 15.79
C ARG A 188 -8.18 -3.19 16.58
N ASN A 189 -8.28 -2.87 17.86
CA ASN A 189 -9.37 -3.33 18.71
C ASN A 189 -10.73 -2.76 18.25
N TYR A 190 -10.80 -1.52 17.77
CA TYR A 190 -12.01 -0.98 17.17
C TYR A 190 -12.40 -1.73 15.89
N ALA A 191 -11.44 -2.11 15.05
CA ALA A 191 -11.70 -2.93 13.87
C ALA A 191 -12.29 -4.30 14.26
N PHE A 192 -11.74 -4.97 15.28
CA PHE A 192 -12.31 -6.24 15.80
C PHE A 192 -13.71 -6.07 16.36
N ARG A 193 -14.00 -4.98 17.08
CA ARG A 193 -15.36 -4.70 17.57
C ARG A 193 -16.35 -4.52 16.42
N ALA A 194 -15.93 -3.85 15.33
CA ALA A 194 -16.76 -3.67 14.15
C ALA A 194 -17.14 -4.99 13.46
N LEU A 195 -16.31 -6.03 13.59
CA LEU A 195 -16.58 -7.35 13.03
C LEU A 195 -17.70 -8.13 13.74
N LYS A 196 -17.99 -7.84 15.00
CA LYS A 196 -18.98 -8.58 15.81
C LYS A 196 -18.78 -10.09 15.67
N LEU A 197 -17.53 -10.56 15.95
CA LEU A 197 -17.21 -11.98 15.87
C LEU A 197 -18.11 -12.80 16.79
N LYS A 198 -18.74 -13.85 16.26
CA LYS A 198 -19.52 -14.81 17.07
C LYS A 198 -18.55 -15.75 17.79
N LEU A 199 -18.87 -16.09 19.03
CA LEU A 199 -18.10 -17.03 19.87
C LEU A 199 -18.18 -18.47 19.32
#